data_bba729cf0230b003aaeede069b0e7e4a
#
_entry.id   bba729cf0230b003aaeede069b0e7e4a
#
_cell.length_a   1.000
_cell.length_b   1.000
_cell.length_c   1.000
_cell.angle_alpha   90.00
_cell.angle_beta   90.00
_cell.angle_gamma   90.00
#
_symmetry.space_group_name_H-M   'P 1'
#
loop_
_entity.id
_entity.type
_entity.pdbx_description
1 polymer ?
#
loop_
_entity_poly.entity_id
_entity_poly.type
_entity_poly.pdbx_seq_one_letter_code
_entity_poly.pdbx_strand_id
1 'polypeptide(L)'
;MDARFTAEQDEIRRALRELLRRRCGPEESRCAVDTPAGYDPALWTALAKQLGLPGLALPEAYGGVGCSVTELALACEETGRVLAATPLLGTAVLVAPLVLALGTEKQRADLLPRMASGTLTAALAVPPGAALGLTGDNRAEWAGGGRAGGVQARRSGGAGGGAVAGPRAAGAALGGPGGAGAARSSAAAEGVEAPVVAGPRAAGAALGGPGGARAAGPSAAAEGAGAPVATQSSRAAEGAGAPVAPQSSRSAAAPSASKPTRVARSLPEEQPHAPGWRLYGEVDQVLDGHSADLLLVAAHAGGFARSRTLLFLVPGDAPGLVRTRQRALDATRPQARVQLRHVEAELLGDDDGTDVLGALARTGDTAATVLACEAVGAADRVLEMTVEYVKQREQFGRPVGSFQAVKHRLADVYVQLQAARSAAYFAAWAAVHDERRIGGLALAQALEALRTAAAEGIQLHGGIGFTWEHEAQLYFKRATADELLFGPAHRLRAHAADAARLFERAEVSV
;
A
#
# COMPACT_ATOMS: atom_id res chain seq x y z
N MET A 1 -18.06 16.19 24.85
CA MET A 1 -17.55 15.98 23.50
C MET A 1 -18.76 15.87 22.57
N ASP A 2 -18.97 16.82 21.69
CA ASP A 2 -20.01 16.70 20.65
C ASP A 2 -19.37 15.93 19.48
N ALA A 3 -19.76 14.67 19.31
CA ALA A 3 -19.23 13.78 18.30
C ALA A 3 -19.98 13.89 16.95
N ARG A 4 -20.86 14.89 16.81
CA ARG A 4 -21.55 15.16 15.54
C ARG A 4 -20.62 15.89 14.59
N PHE A 5 -20.66 15.51 13.34
CA PHE A 5 -19.94 16.23 12.29
C PHE A 5 -20.51 17.64 12.12
N THR A 6 -19.63 18.56 11.74
CA THR A 6 -20.06 19.90 11.36
C THR A 6 -20.76 19.87 10.00
N ALA A 7 -21.57 20.87 9.72
CA ALA A 7 -22.22 21.00 8.41
C ALA A 7 -21.19 21.05 7.26
N GLU A 8 -20.01 21.63 7.51
CA GLU A 8 -18.90 21.72 6.57
C GLU A 8 -18.28 20.35 6.29
N GLN A 9 -18.05 19.54 7.33
CA GLN A 9 -17.56 18.17 7.19
C GLN A 9 -18.54 17.30 6.38
N ASP A 10 -19.84 17.45 6.61
CA ASP A 10 -20.88 16.75 5.83
C ASP A 10 -20.93 17.22 4.38
N GLU A 11 -20.66 18.50 4.12
CA GLU A 11 -20.60 19.07 2.77
C GLU A 11 -19.41 18.50 1.99
N ILE A 12 -18.21 18.48 2.59
CA ILE A 12 -16.99 17.90 2.01
C ILE A 12 -17.24 16.44 1.62
N ARG A 13 -17.79 15.65 2.53
CA ARG A 13 -18.12 14.23 2.26
C ARG A 13 -19.12 14.08 1.12
N ARG A 14 -20.17 14.89 1.10
CA ARG A 14 -21.23 14.84 0.07
C ARG A 14 -20.68 15.21 -1.30
N ALA A 15 -19.90 16.28 -1.40
CA ALA A 15 -19.29 16.72 -2.64
C ALA A 15 -18.32 15.67 -3.19
N LEU A 16 -17.47 15.09 -2.33
CA LEU A 16 -16.52 14.06 -2.72
C LEU A 16 -17.23 12.77 -3.15
N ARG A 17 -18.23 12.30 -2.41
CA ARG A 17 -19.04 11.13 -2.76
C ARG A 17 -19.70 11.27 -4.12
N GLU A 18 -20.26 12.45 -4.41
CA GLU A 18 -20.90 12.71 -5.70
C GLU A 18 -19.89 12.70 -6.85
N LEU A 19 -18.71 13.29 -6.67
CA LEU A 19 -17.64 13.27 -7.68
C LEU A 19 -17.14 11.85 -7.93
N LEU A 20 -16.87 11.10 -6.87
CA LEU A 20 -16.39 9.72 -6.95
C LEU A 20 -17.43 8.78 -7.57
N ARG A 21 -18.70 8.92 -7.22
CA ARG A 21 -19.80 8.14 -7.81
C ARG A 21 -19.88 8.29 -9.32
N ARG A 22 -19.54 9.47 -9.84
CA ARG A 22 -19.56 9.75 -11.29
C ARG A 22 -18.32 9.27 -12.03
N ARG A 23 -17.17 9.09 -11.33
CA ARG A 23 -15.88 8.87 -11.97
C ARG A 23 -15.13 7.61 -11.54
N CYS A 24 -15.62 6.93 -10.51
CA CYS A 24 -15.00 5.73 -9.96
C CYS A 24 -16.00 4.58 -9.94
N GLY A 25 -16.53 4.21 -11.10
CA GLY A 25 -17.25 2.96 -11.26
C GLY A 25 -16.28 1.77 -11.27
N PRO A 26 -16.78 0.52 -11.23
CA PRO A 26 -15.93 -0.67 -11.25
C PRO A 26 -15.04 -0.80 -12.49
N GLU A 27 -15.51 -0.36 -13.67
CA GLU A 27 -14.74 -0.36 -14.91
C GLU A 27 -13.69 0.73 -14.93
N GLU A 28 -14.06 1.95 -14.52
CA GLU A 28 -13.14 3.08 -14.43
C GLU A 28 -12.00 2.77 -13.46
N SER A 29 -12.30 2.14 -12.32
CA SER A 29 -11.28 1.71 -11.34
C SER A 29 -10.33 0.67 -11.92
N ARG A 30 -10.83 -0.29 -12.74
CA ARG A 30 -9.99 -1.27 -13.44
C ARG A 30 -9.11 -0.60 -14.49
N CYS A 31 -9.67 0.29 -15.30
CA CYS A 31 -8.91 1.02 -16.30
C CYS A 31 -7.83 1.91 -15.66
N ALA A 32 -8.12 2.55 -14.54
CA ALA A 32 -7.20 3.42 -13.82
C ALA A 32 -5.91 2.69 -13.39
N VAL A 33 -6.06 1.45 -12.87
CA VAL A 33 -4.89 0.68 -12.40
C VAL A 33 -4.01 0.17 -13.53
N ASP A 34 -4.54 0.03 -14.75
CA ASP A 34 -3.79 -0.42 -15.92
C ASP A 34 -3.02 0.72 -16.61
N THR A 35 -3.26 1.97 -16.19
CA THR A 35 -2.47 3.11 -16.71
C THR A 35 -1.00 3.02 -16.28
N PRO A 36 -0.07 3.64 -17.01
CA PRO A 36 1.33 3.74 -16.59
C PRO A 36 1.50 4.41 -15.23
N ALA A 37 0.63 5.35 -14.89
CA ALA A 37 0.63 6.03 -13.59
C ALA A 37 0.07 5.17 -12.45
N GLY A 38 -0.75 4.16 -12.77
CA GLY A 38 -1.44 3.32 -11.78
C GLY A 38 -2.69 3.96 -11.18
N TYR A 39 -3.12 5.10 -11.71
CA TYR A 39 -4.33 5.84 -11.35
C TYR A 39 -4.86 6.64 -12.55
N ASP A 40 -6.07 7.18 -12.46
CA ASP A 40 -6.62 8.08 -13.47
C ASP A 40 -6.15 9.54 -13.24
N PRO A 41 -5.28 10.09 -14.13
CA PRO A 41 -4.83 11.48 -14.00
C PRO A 41 -5.95 12.52 -14.11
N ALA A 42 -7.04 12.20 -14.83
CA ALA A 42 -8.18 13.11 -14.95
C ALA A 42 -9.00 13.16 -13.66
N LEU A 43 -9.16 12.02 -12.97
CA LEU A 43 -9.74 11.96 -11.63
C LEU A 43 -8.88 12.74 -10.64
N TRP A 44 -7.55 12.50 -10.62
CA TRP A 44 -6.63 13.22 -9.73
C TRP A 44 -6.72 14.74 -9.91
N THR A 45 -6.72 15.19 -11.18
CA THR A 45 -6.88 16.60 -11.52
C THR A 45 -8.23 17.17 -11.04
N ALA A 46 -9.31 16.39 -11.16
CA ALA A 46 -10.63 16.81 -10.69
C ALA A 46 -10.69 16.93 -9.16
N LEU A 47 -10.13 15.94 -8.44
CA LEU A 47 -10.02 15.97 -6.97
C LEU A 47 -9.22 17.18 -6.47
N ALA A 48 -8.13 17.50 -7.16
CA ALA A 48 -7.31 18.65 -6.82
C ALA A 48 -7.99 19.99 -7.13
N LYS A 49 -8.52 20.17 -8.36
CA LYS A 49 -9.06 21.48 -8.80
C LYS A 49 -10.42 21.79 -8.27
N GLN A 50 -11.29 20.77 -8.09
CA GLN A 50 -12.69 21.01 -7.68
C GLN A 50 -12.86 20.97 -6.16
N LEU A 51 -12.05 20.16 -5.46
CA LEU A 51 -12.21 19.90 -4.04
C LEU A 51 -10.97 20.26 -3.20
N GLY A 52 -9.86 20.65 -3.82
CA GLY A 52 -8.60 20.92 -3.11
C GLY A 52 -8.06 19.72 -2.30
N LEU A 53 -8.48 18.49 -2.65
CA LEU A 53 -8.26 17.30 -1.82
C LEU A 53 -6.79 17.05 -1.45
N PRO A 54 -5.79 17.19 -2.36
CA PRO A 54 -4.40 17.00 -2.00
C PRO A 54 -3.87 18.03 -0.99
N GLY A 55 -4.44 19.22 -0.98
CA GLY A 55 -4.10 20.32 -0.07
C GLY A 55 -5.05 20.48 1.11
N LEU A 56 -6.00 19.57 1.31
CA LEU A 56 -7.08 19.72 2.28
C LEU A 56 -6.56 20.01 3.70
N ALA A 57 -5.57 19.27 4.17
CA ALA A 57 -4.97 19.43 5.49
C ALA A 57 -3.66 20.25 5.50
N LEU A 58 -3.35 20.94 4.40
CA LEU A 58 -2.20 21.84 4.33
C LEU A 58 -2.61 23.27 4.70
N PRO A 59 -1.71 24.06 5.33
CA PRO A 59 -1.97 25.45 5.62
C PRO A 59 -2.23 26.30 4.37
N GLU A 60 -3.10 27.29 4.48
CA GLU A 60 -3.42 28.24 3.40
C GLU A 60 -2.18 28.99 2.90
N ALA A 61 -1.21 29.28 3.80
CA ALA A 61 0.05 29.92 3.46
C ALA A 61 0.87 29.16 2.39
N TYR A 62 0.62 27.87 2.23
CA TYR A 62 1.23 27.02 1.21
C TYR A 62 0.22 26.55 0.15
N GLY A 63 -0.88 27.27 -0.04
CA GLY A 63 -1.88 26.96 -1.07
C GLY A 63 -2.80 25.79 -0.71
N GLY A 64 -2.82 25.37 0.55
CA GLY A 64 -3.77 24.39 1.08
C GLY A 64 -5.12 25.01 1.41
N VAL A 65 -6.07 24.17 1.86
CA VAL A 65 -7.42 24.58 2.28
C VAL A 65 -7.44 25.01 3.76
N GLY A 66 -6.47 24.61 4.56
CA GLY A 66 -6.39 24.95 5.97
C GLY A 66 -7.28 24.09 6.88
N CYS A 67 -7.86 23.02 6.35
CA CYS A 67 -8.61 22.05 7.16
C CYS A 67 -7.67 21.21 8.03
N SER A 68 -8.24 20.37 8.88
CA SER A 68 -7.49 19.49 9.76
C SER A 68 -7.33 18.06 9.18
N VAL A 69 -6.61 17.23 9.90
CA VAL A 69 -6.53 15.78 9.63
C VAL A 69 -7.89 15.11 9.72
N THR A 70 -8.83 15.64 10.51
CA THR A 70 -10.19 15.11 10.64
C THR A 70 -10.91 15.14 9.30
N GLU A 71 -10.92 16.30 8.62
CA GLU A 71 -11.56 16.45 7.31
C GLU A 71 -10.89 15.56 6.25
N LEU A 72 -9.55 15.47 6.28
CA LEU A 72 -8.82 14.58 5.37
C LEU A 72 -9.17 13.10 5.62
N ALA A 73 -9.28 12.67 6.87
CA ALA A 73 -9.66 11.31 7.23
C ALA A 73 -11.11 10.99 6.78
N LEU A 74 -12.04 11.91 6.97
CA LEU A 74 -13.41 11.78 6.50
C LEU A 74 -13.51 11.75 4.96
N ALA A 75 -12.68 12.54 4.27
CA ALA A 75 -12.57 12.47 2.83
C ALA A 75 -12.02 11.11 2.37
N CYS A 76 -11.04 10.56 3.07
CA CYS A 76 -10.49 9.23 2.76
C CYS A 76 -11.48 8.09 3.02
N GLU A 77 -12.45 8.23 3.92
CA GLU A 77 -13.58 7.27 4.04
C GLU A 77 -14.34 7.16 2.71
N GLU A 78 -14.60 8.28 2.05
CA GLU A 78 -15.29 8.28 0.75
C GLU A 78 -14.43 7.68 -0.38
N THR A 79 -13.11 7.91 -0.37
CA THR A 79 -12.19 7.26 -1.33
C THR A 79 -12.11 5.76 -1.10
N GLY A 80 -12.17 5.30 0.15
CA GLY A 80 -12.21 3.90 0.52
C GLY A 80 -13.47 3.18 0.02
N ARG A 81 -14.62 3.84 0.04
CA ARG A 81 -15.88 3.28 -0.47
C ARG A 81 -15.81 2.82 -1.93
N VAL A 82 -14.98 3.45 -2.74
CA VAL A 82 -14.84 3.14 -4.17
C VAL A 82 -13.46 2.60 -4.54
N LEU A 83 -12.62 2.33 -3.55
CA LEU A 83 -11.22 1.92 -3.74
C LEU A 83 -10.48 2.83 -4.73
N ALA A 84 -10.64 4.14 -4.61
CA ALA A 84 -10.09 5.10 -5.53
C ALA A 84 -8.56 4.96 -5.62
N ALA A 85 -8.06 4.57 -6.79
CA ALA A 85 -6.64 4.54 -7.07
C ALA A 85 -6.16 5.97 -7.33
N THR A 86 -5.46 6.57 -6.36
CA THR A 86 -4.94 7.94 -6.43
C THR A 86 -3.65 8.06 -5.64
N PRO A 87 -2.74 8.99 -5.98
CA PRO A 87 -1.51 9.23 -5.21
C PRO A 87 -1.74 10.03 -3.92
N LEU A 88 -2.98 10.05 -3.39
CA LEU A 88 -3.37 10.84 -2.22
C LEU A 88 -2.60 10.40 -0.97
N LEU A 89 -2.51 9.08 -0.73
CA LEU A 89 -1.84 8.54 0.44
C LEU A 89 -0.34 8.90 0.43
N GLY A 90 0.34 8.68 -0.68
CA GLY A 90 1.76 9.01 -0.81
C GLY A 90 2.03 10.51 -0.68
N THR A 91 1.27 11.31 -1.40
CA THR A 91 1.50 12.75 -1.53
C THR A 91 1.02 13.54 -0.31
N ALA A 92 -0.29 13.47 -0.02
CA ALA A 92 -0.92 14.35 0.97
C ALA A 92 -0.82 13.81 2.41
N VAL A 93 -0.81 12.49 2.59
CA VAL A 93 -0.85 11.87 3.93
C VAL A 93 0.53 11.54 4.45
N LEU A 94 1.46 11.08 3.58
CA LEU A 94 2.80 10.66 4.02
C LEU A 94 3.88 11.74 3.78
N VAL A 95 3.97 12.32 2.58
CA VAL A 95 5.10 13.19 2.25
C VAL A 95 4.86 14.65 2.64
N ALA A 96 3.71 15.22 2.31
CA ALA A 96 3.44 16.63 2.59
C ALA A 96 3.58 17.01 4.07
N PRO A 97 3.10 16.21 5.06
CA PRO A 97 3.31 16.50 6.47
C PRO A 97 4.79 16.48 6.88
N LEU A 98 5.60 15.59 6.30
CA LEU A 98 7.04 15.53 6.55
C LEU A 98 7.76 16.75 5.99
N VAL A 99 7.40 17.19 4.78
CA VAL A 99 7.93 18.43 4.20
C VAL A 99 7.53 19.65 5.05
N LEU A 100 6.29 19.70 5.51
CA LEU A 100 5.80 20.77 6.39
C LEU A 100 6.56 20.81 7.72
N ALA A 101 6.81 19.62 8.32
CA ALA A 101 7.43 19.52 9.65
C ALA A 101 8.95 19.75 9.62
N LEU A 102 9.63 19.24 8.60
CA LEU A 102 11.08 19.12 8.57
C LEU A 102 11.76 20.03 7.52
N GLY A 103 11.04 20.41 6.48
CA GLY A 103 11.61 21.19 5.36
C GLY A 103 12.08 22.58 5.77
N THR A 104 13.09 23.09 5.09
CA THR A 104 13.44 24.51 5.15
C THR A 104 12.30 25.36 4.58
N GLU A 105 12.28 26.65 4.89
CA GLU A 105 11.26 27.56 4.34
C GLU A 105 11.24 27.56 2.80
N LYS A 106 12.41 27.51 2.18
CA LYS A 106 12.55 27.39 0.72
C LYS A 106 11.91 26.11 0.19
N GLN A 107 12.16 24.96 0.85
CA GLN A 107 11.59 23.68 0.45
C GLN A 107 10.07 23.64 0.63
N ARG A 108 9.55 24.19 1.73
CA ARG A 108 8.11 24.33 1.95
C ARG A 108 7.44 25.19 0.89
N ALA A 109 8.02 26.36 0.62
CA ALA A 109 7.48 27.31 -0.35
C ALA A 109 7.49 26.79 -1.80
N ASP A 110 8.45 25.93 -2.16
CA ASP A 110 8.50 25.31 -3.49
C ASP A 110 7.58 24.07 -3.60
N LEU A 111 7.64 23.16 -2.63
CA LEU A 111 7.03 21.85 -2.76
C LEU A 111 5.55 21.82 -2.36
N LEU A 112 5.18 22.44 -1.24
CA LEU A 112 3.84 22.33 -0.68
C LEU A 112 2.74 22.90 -1.61
N PRO A 113 2.89 24.06 -2.26
CA PRO A 113 1.87 24.57 -3.18
C PRO A 113 1.65 23.66 -4.39
N ARG A 114 2.71 23.02 -4.88
CA ARG A 114 2.64 22.09 -6.00
C ARG A 114 1.97 20.77 -5.59
N MET A 115 2.21 20.29 -4.36
CA MET A 115 1.51 19.14 -3.79
C MET A 115 0.03 19.47 -3.54
N ALA A 116 -0.28 20.64 -2.96
CA ALA A 116 -1.65 21.08 -2.68
C ALA A 116 -2.49 21.21 -3.96
N SER A 117 -1.90 21.72 -5.04
CA SER A 117 -2.56 21.81 -6.35
C SER A 117 -2.62 20.50 -7.13
N GLY A 118 -2.00 19.41 -6.61
CA GLY A 118 -1.92 18.11 -7.27
C GLY A 118 -1.00 18.08 -8.50
N THR A 119 -0.19 19.11 -8.74
CA THR A 119 0.75 19.18 -9.86
C THR A 119 2.08 18.49 -9.57
N LEU A 120 2.35 18.14 -8.31
CA LEU A 120 3.49 17.36 -7.87
C LEU A 120 2.98 16.18 -7.05
N THR A 121 3.23 14.99 -7.54
CA THR A 121 2.96 13.75 -6.78
C THR A 121 4.23 13.30 -6.06
N ALA A 122 4.06 12.73 -4.87
CA ALA A 122 5.19 12.29 -4.08
C ALA A 122 4.96 10.91 -3.44
N ALA A 123 6.05 10.18 -3.21
CA ALA A 123 6.03 8.89 -2.55
C ALA A 123 7.11 8.80 -1.47
N LEU A 124 6.76 8.18 -0.33
CA LEU A 124 7.69 7.95 0.78
C LEU A 124 8.39 6.61 0.60
N ALA A 125 9.69 6.65 0.34
CA ALA A 125 10.52 5.46 0.20
C ALA A 125 11.16 5.10 1.55
N VAL A 126 10.52 4.17 2.25
CA VAL A 126 10.94 3.59 3.53
C VAL A 126 10.95 2.07 3.42
N PRO A 127 11.73 1.36 4.24
CA PRO A 127 11.74 -0.11 4.26
C PRO A 127 10.35 -0.70 4.49
N PRO A 128 10.06 -1.89 3.92
CA PRO A 128 8.80 -2.60 4.15
C PRO A 128 8.49 -2.77 5.64
N GLY A 129 7.22 -2.60 6.01
CA GLY A 129 6.77 -2.67 7.40
C GLY A 129 7.10 -1.43 8.24
N ALA A 130 7.88 -0.48 7.70
CA ALA A 130 8.26 0.75 8.39
C ALA A 130 7.42 1.97 7.97
N ALA A 131 6.51 1.82 7.01
CA ALA A 131 5.79 2.93 6.39
C ALA A 131 5.04 3.81 7.40
N LEU A 132 4.53 3.22 8.49
CA LEU A 132 3.82 3.96 9.52
C LEU A 132 4.63 4.20 10.79
N GLY A 133 5.82 3.60 10.94
CA GLY A 133 6.62 3.74 12.16
C GLY A 133 5.93 3.24 13.45
N LEU A 134 4.89 2.39 13.30
CA LEU A 134 4.01 1.95 14.39
C LEU A 134 4.36 0.55 14.92
N THR A 135 5.46 -0.06 14.50
CA THR A 135 5.90 -1.37 14.99
C THR A 135 7.27 -1.25 15.62
N GLY A 136 7.46 -1.87 16.81
CA GLY A 136 8.71 -1.77 17.58
C GLY A 136 9.96 -2.26 16.83
N ASP A 137 9.79 -3.17 15.89
CA ASP A 137 10.85 -3.73 15.06
C ASP A 137 11.51 -2.69 14.15
N ASN A 138 10.82 -1.59 13.85
CA ASN A 138 11.29 -0.54 12.95
C ASN A 138 12.47 0.26 13.50
N ARG A 139 12.57 0.44 14.82
CA ARG A 139 13.67 1.20 15.42
C ARG A 139 15.00 0.45 15.30
N ALA A 140 15.00 -0.86 15.49
CA ALA A 140 16.20 -1.68 15.41
C ALA A 140 16.66 -1.86 13.96
N GLU A 141 15.75 -2.06 13.02
CA GLU A 141 16.06 -2.20 11.58
C GLU A 141 16.53 -0.87 10.97
N TRP A 142 15.92 0.24 11.35
CA TRP A 142 16.32 1.57 10.87
C TRP A 142 17.64 2.04 11.46
N ALA A 143 17.90 1.77 12.76
CA ALA A 143 19.14 2.14 13.44
C ALA A 143 20.32 1.23 13.09
N GLY A 144 20.07 0.00 12.64
CA GLY A 144 21.06 -1.06 12.60
C GLY A 144 21.79 -1.27 11.29
N GLY A 145 21.52 -0.54 10.22
CA GLY A 145 22.17 -0.78 8.91
C GLY A 145 22.20 -2.29 8.56
N GLY A 146 21.33 -3.08 9.20
CA GLY A 146 21.34 -4.51 9.22
C GLY A 146 20.69 -5.07 7.97
N ARG A 147 21.09 -6.17 7.62
CA ARG A 147 20.65 -7.31 6.76
C ARG A 147 19.52 -7.10 5.73
N ALA A 148 18.74 -6.01 5.77
CA ALA A 148 17.58 -5.75 4.90
C ALA A 148 17.83 -4.74 3.77
N GLY A 149 19.06 -4.44 3.39
CA GLY A 149 19.36 -3.66 2.19
C GLY A 149 18.82 -2.21 2.21
N GLY A 150 18.87 -1.53 3.36
CA GLY A 150 18.41 -0.14 3.47
C GLY A 150 19.26 0.83 2.64
N VAL A 151 18.74 2.04 2.41
CA VAL A 151 19.42 3.10 1.66
C VAL A 151 20.50 3.75 2.52
N GLN A 152 21.68 3.97 1.95
CA GLN A 152 22.79 4.70 2.55
C GLN A 152 23.01 6.04 1.87
N ALA A 153 23.27 7.07 2.67
CA ALA A 153 23.62 8.41 2.21
C ALA A 153 25.08 8.71 2.48
N ARG A 154 25.79 9.27 1.48
CA ARG A 154 27.18 9.71 1.58
C ARG A 154 27.33 11.12 1.07
N ARG A 155 28.16 11.95 1.74
CA ARG A 155 28.52 13.28 1.21
C ARG A 155 29.54 13.14 0.06
N SER A 156 29.28 13.79 -1.04
CA SER A 156 30.23 13.93 -2.14
C SER A 156 31.30 14.95 -1.73
N GLY A 157 32.57 14.53 -1.64
CA GLY A 157 33.70 15.44 -1.38
C GLY A 157 34.45 15.25 -0.05
N GLY A 158 34.11 14.26 0.78
CA GLY A 158 34.91 13.85 1.91
C GLY A 158 36.03 12.90 1.47
N ALA A 159 37.21 13.41 1.19
CA ALA A 159 38.41 12.59 1.11
C ALA A 159 38.70 12.01 2.50
N GLY A 160 38.29 10.79 2.76
CA GLY A 160 38.57 10.15 4.04
C GLY A 160 37.92 8.79 4.17
N GLY A 161 38.67 7.75 3.83
CA GLY A 161 38.43 6.44 4.43
C GLY A 161 37.91 5.35 3.52
N GLY A 162 38.84 4.48 3.16
CA GLY A 162 38.62 3.03 3.02
C GLY A 162 37.56 2.57 2.02
N ALA A 163 38.00 2.16 0.86
CA ALA A 163 37.22 1.31 -0.03
C ALA A 163 36.70 0.08 0.74
N VAL A 164 35.46 0.06 1.11
CA VAL A 164 34.79 -1.17 1.53
C VAL A 164 34.45 -1.93 0.25
N ALA A 165 35.20 -3.01 -0.01
CA ALA A 165 34.91 -3.94 -1.09
C ALA A 165 33.47 -4.41 -0.97
N GLY A 166 32.69 -4.24 -2.04
CA GLY A 166 31.34 -4.79 -2.13
C GLY A 166 31.35 -6.31 -1.95
N PRO A 167 30.23 -6.92 -1.55
CA PRO A 167 30.15 -8.36 -1.40
C PRO A 167 30.41 -9.04 -2.76
N ARG A 168 31.52 -9.74 -2.85
CA ARG A 168 31.77 -10.64 -3.96
C ARG A 168 30.72 -11.74 -3.92
N ALA A 169 30.06 -11.96 -5.00
CA ALA A 169 29.22 -13.12 -5.24
C ALA A 169 30.04 -14.37 -4.97
N ALA A 170 29.66 -15.14 -3.94
CA ALA A 170 30.24 -16.45 -3.67
C ALA A 170 29.72 -17.41 -4.75
N GLY A 171 30.56 -17.67 -5.74
CA GLY A 171 30.38 -18.74 -6.70
C GLY A 171 30.55 -20.08 -5.98
N ALA A 172 29.52 -20.92 -6.06
CA ALA A 172 29.55 -22.29 -5.59
C ALA A 172 30.54 -23.11 -6.43
N ALA A 173 31.64 -23.54 -5.85
CA ALA A 173 32.48 -24.59 -6.39
C ALA A 173 32.14 -25.91 -5.68
N LEU A 174 31.63 -26.85 -6.45
CA LEU A 174 31.49 -28.25 -6.07
C LEU A 174 32.87 -28.93 -6.06
N GLY A 175 33.24 -29.54 -4.95
CA GLY A 175 34.37 -30.43 -4.82
C GLY A 175 34.18 -31.37 -3.66
N GLY A 176 34.04 -32.66 -3.97
CA GLY A 176 33.80 -33.78 -3.04
C GLY A 176 35.02 -34.31 -2.35
N PRO A 177 35.03 -35.58 -1.83
CA PRO A 177 35.18 -35.80 -0.40
C PRO A 177 36.54 -36.42 0.02
N GLY A 178 36.88 -36.28 1.30
CA GLY A 178 38.05 -36.97 1.85
C GLY A 178 38.20 -36.84 3.36
N GLY A 179 37.85 -37.90 4.10
CA GLY A 179 38.72 -38.52 5.09
C GLY A 179 38.74 -38.02 6.54
N ALA A 180 38.01 -38.73 7.40
CA ALA A 180 38.43 -39.29 8.70
C ALA A 180 38.98 -38.40 9.83
N GLY A 181 38.39 -38.54 11.02
CA GLY A 181 39.03 -38.23 12.31
C GLY A 181 38.00 -38.07 13.46
N ALA A 182 37.81 -39.16 14.19
CA ALA A 182 36.95 -39.29 15.35
C ALA A 182 37.48 -38.56 16.60
N ALA A 183 36.60 -37.94 17.37
CA ALA A 183 36.70 -37.89 18.84
C ALA A 183 35.30 -37.74 19.46
N ARG A 184 35.00 -38.71 20.30
CA ARG A 184 33.78 -38.79 21.13
C ARG A 184 33.86 -37.84 22.33
N SER A 185 32.80 -37.16 22.69
CA SER A 185 32.52 -36.84 24.08
C SER A 185 30.99 -36.73 24.27
N SER A 186 30.52 -37.60 25.14
CA SER A 186 29.14 -37.73 25.60
C SER A 186 28.83 -36.73 26.70
N ALA A 187 27.66 -36.07 26.64
CA ALA A 187 26.96 -35.63 27.84
C ALA A 187 25.45 -35.55 27.58
N ALA A 188 24.70 -36.03 28.54
CA ALA A 188 23.33 -36.42 28.57
C ALA A 188 22.30 -35.31 28.29
N ALA A 189 21.25 -35.73 27.65
CA ALA A 189 19.99 -34.98 27.51
C ALA A 189 19.06 -35.23 28.70
N GLU A 190 18.57 -34.20 29.33
CA GLU A 190 17.33 -34.24 30.13
C GLU A 190 16.24 -33.52 29.38
N GLY A 191 15.13 -34.24 29.18
CA GLY A 191 13.94 -33.77 28.49
C GLY A 191 13.10 -32.86 29.39
N VAL A 192 12.56 -31.81 28.79
CA VAL A 192 11.42 -31.07 29.36
C VAL A 192 10.31 -31.12 28.34
N GLU A 193 9.26 -31.85 28.67
CA GLU A 193 8.00 -31.89 27.95
C GLU A 193 7.27 -30.53 28.07
N ALA A 194 6.78 -30.01 26.93
CA ALA A 194 5.87 -28.88 26.89
C ALA A 194 4.43 -29.34 27.07
N PRO A 195 3.60 -28.61 27.83
CA PRO A 195 2.20 -29.00 28.03
C PRO A 195 1.34 -28.64 26.80
N VAL A 196 0.63 -29.63 26.31
CA VAL A 196 -0.44 -29.51 25.29
C VAL A 196 -1.66 -28.88 25.97
N VAL A 197 -2.06 -27.68 25.56
CA VAL A 197 -3.32 -27.07 25.97
C VAL A 197 -4.44 -27.58 25.07
N ALA A 198 -5.33 -28.39 25.66
CA ALA A 198 -6.55 -28.87 25.02
C ALA A 198 -7.60 -27.74 24.95
N GLY A 199 -8.14 -27.51 23.76
CA GLY A 199 -9.29 -26.61 23.55
C GLY A 199 -10.61 -27.25 24.05
N PRO A 200 -11.63 -26.44 24.38
CA PRO A 200 -12.88 -26.94 24.95
C PRO A 200 -13.73 -27.71 23.93
N ARG A 201 -14.10 -28.91 24.32
CA ARG A 201 -15.10 -29.76 23.63
C ARG A 201 -16.51 -29.20 23.90
N ALA A 202 -17.26 -28.96 22.84
CA ALA A 202 -18.68 -28.68 22.91
C ALA A 202 -19.45 -29.94 23.41
N ALA A 203 -20.22 -29.77 24.48
CA ALA A 203 -21.10 -30.76 25.01
C ALA A 203 -22.35 -30.90 24.11
N GLY A 204 -22.51 -32.04 23.47
CA GLY A 204 -23.73 -32.42 22.78
C GLY A 204 -24.75 -32.96 23.78
N ALA A 205 -25.91 -32.34 23.88
CA ALA A 205 -27.08 -32.90 24.56
C ALA A 205 -27.93 -33.63 23.55
N ALA A 206 -28.02 -34.97 23.75
CA ALA A 206 -28.95 -35.86 23.06
C ALA A 206 -30.33 -35.74 23.70
N LEU A 207 -31.38 -35.52 22.91
CA LEU A 207 -32.77 -35.87 23.29
C LEU A 207 -33.40 -36.67 22.16
N GLY A 208 -33.96 -37.80 22.57
CA GLY A 208 -34.43 -38.91 21.80
C GLY A 208 -35.66 -38.63 20.94
N GLY A 209 -35.84 -39.50 19.94
CA GLY A 209 -37.03 -39.59 19.14
C GLY A 209 -38.22 -40.31 19.85
N PRO A 210 -39.32 -40.47 19.17
CA PRO A 210 -39.56 -41.68 18.44
C PRO A 210 -40.44 -41.60 17.16
N GLY A 211 -40.26 -42.60 16.30
CA GLY A 211 -41.39 -43.34 15.65
C GLY A 211 -41.86 -42.83 14.29
N GLY A 212 -41.46 -43.51 13.24
CA GLY A 212 -42.29 -44.37 12.39
C GLY A 212 -43.16 -43.72 11.33
N ALA A 213 -42.83 -43.93 10.06
CA ALA A 213 -43.75 -44.59 9.10
C ALA A 213 -43.15 -44.63 7.68
N ARG A 214 -43.16 -45.79 7.11
CA ARG A 214 -42.88 -46.15 5.70
C ARG A 214 -44.05 -45.70 4.79
N ALA A 215 -43.75 -45.25 3.57
CA ALA A 215 -44.48 -45.59 2.34
C ALA A 215 -43.64 -45.03 1.17
N ALA A 216 -43.03 -45.88 0.38
CA ALA A 216 -43.47 -46.41 -0.90
C ALA A 216 -43.44 -45.38 -2.03
N GLY A 217 -42.50 -45.61 -3.01
CA GLY A 217 -42.54 -44.97 -4.31
C GLY A 217 -43.63 -45.53 -5.22
N PRO A 218 -43.77 -45.06 -6.41
CA PRO A 218 -43.15 -45.64 -7.59
C PRO A 218 -42.66 -44.56 -8.60
N SER A 219 -41.61 -44.78 -9.33
CA SER A 219 -41.33 -45.47 -10.59
C SER A 219 -42.08 -44.92 -11.83
N ALA A 220 -41.23 -44.71 -12.83
CA ALA A 220 -41.43 -44.69 -14.30
C ALA A 220 -41.71 -43.33 -14.93
N ALA A 221 -41.00 -42.94 -15.87
CA ALA A 221 -40.61 -43.25 -17.24
C ALA A 221 -40.78 -41.98 -18.03
N ALA A 222 -39.81 -41.53 -18.71
CA ALA A 222 -39.28 -41.80 -20.05
C ALA A 222 -39.74 -40.78 -21.09
N GLU A 223 -38.83 -40.50 -22.02
CA GLU A 223 -38.99 -39.94 -23.36
C GLU A 223 -39.05 -38.42 -23.39
N GLY A 224 -38.29 -37.71 -24.18
CA GLY A 224 -37.42 -38.03 -25.35
C GLY A 224 -37.43 -36.84 -26.25
N ALA A 225 -36.41 -36.69 -27.03
CA ALA A 225 -36.28 -35.83 -28.21
C ALA A 225 -35.92 -34.36 -27.91
N GLY A 226 -34.97 -33.72 -28.54
CA GLY A 226 -34.17 -34.02 -29.70
C GLY A 226 -33.41 -32.76 -30.03
N ALA A 227 -32.13 -32.86 -30.26
CA ALA A 227 -31.33 -31.81 -30.84
C ALA A 227 -31.69 -31.60 -32.33
N PRO A 228 -31.36 -30.48 -32.89
CA PRO A 228 -30.56 -30.57 -34.10
C PRO A 228 -29.29 -29.74 -34.11
N VAL A 229 -28.26 -30.45 -34.45
CA VAL A 229 -27.01 -29.99 -35.07
C VAL A 229 -27.34 -29.39 -36.43
N ALA A 230 -26.74 -28.24 -36.73
CA ALA A 230 -26.59 -27.80 -38.10
C ALA A 230 -25.14 -27.39 -38.34
N THR A 231 -24.54 -28.19 -39.14
CA THR A 231 -23.23 -28.14 -39.80
C THR A 231 -23.19 -27.12 -40.93
N GLN A 232 -22.00 -26.56 -41.09
CA GLN A 232 -21.31 -26.22 -42.35
C GLN A 232 -21.94 -25.22 -43.34
N SER A 233 -21.16 -24.23 -43.69
CA SER A 233 -20.42 -24.36 -44.96
C SER A 233 -19.42 -23.22 -45.18
N SER A 234 -18.24 -23.64 -45.53
CA SER A 234 -17.16 -22.98 -46.20
C SER A 234 -17.59 -22.31 -47.54
N ARG A 235 -17.02 -21.17 -47.87
CA ARG A 235 -16.56 -20.91 -49.24
C ARG A 235 -15.50 -19.80 -49.27
N ALA A 236 -14.43 -20.13 -49.92
CA ALA A 236 -13.30 -19.36 -50.36
C ALA A 236 -13.66 -18.43 -51.55
N ALA A 237 -12.95 -17.35 -51.69
CA ALA A 237 -12.50 -16.70 -52.91
C ALA A 237 -11.38 -15.74 -52.52
N GLU A 238 -10.13 -16.00 -52.81
CA GLU A 238 -9.32 -15.70 -54.01
C GLU A 238 -9.31 -14.20 -54.35
N GLY A 239 -8.08 -13.68 -54.41
CA GLY A 239 -7.73 -12.61 -55.32
C GLY A 239 -6.64 -11.66 -54.82
N ALA A 240 -5.40 -12.03 -54.94
CA ALA A 240 -4.34 -11.40 -55.73
C ALA A 240 -3.89 -9.95 -55.37
N GLY A 241 -2.57 -9.80 -55.22
CA GLY A 241 -1.89 -8.62 -55.65
C GLY A 241 -0.77 -8.11 -54.74
N ALA A 242 0.41 -8.71 -54.80
CA ALA A 242 1.65 -8.03 -54.43
C ALA A 242 2.17 -7.22 -55.63
N PRO A 243 2.84 -6.12 -55.44
CA PRO A 243 3.87 -5.70 -56.36
C PRO A 243 5.25 -5.59 -55.70
N VAL A 244 6.10 -6.28 -56.31
CA VAL A 244 7.53 -6.29 -56.59
C VAL A 244 8.24 -4.95 -56.38
N ALA A 245 9.38 -5.04 -55.68
CA ALA A 245 10.43 -4.04 -55.64
C ALA A 245 11.20 -3.94 -56.96
N PRO A 246 11.75 -2.81 -57.32
CA PRO A 246 12.88 -2.76 -58.22
C PRO A 246 14.19 -2.50 -57.47
N GLN A 247 15.12 -3.40 -57.69
CA GLN A 247 16.54 -3.19 -57.55
C GLN A 247 17.05 -2.25 -58.63
N SER A 248 17.86 -1.29 -58.29
CA SER A 248 18.79 -0.67 -59.22
C SER A 248 20.13 -0.44 -58.55
N SER A 249 21.08 -1.20 -59.00
CA SER A 249 22.51 -1.05 -58.88
C SER A 249 22.99 0.23 -59.52
N ARG A 250 23.81 1.03 -58.83
CA ARG A 250 24.87 1.81 -59.47
C ARG A 250 26.04 2.04 -58.50
N SER A 251 27.13 1.49 -58.94
CA SER A 251 28.51 1.74 -58.52
C SER A 251 28.89 3.20 -58.79
N ALA A 252 29.55 3.86 -57.81
CA ALA A 252 30.48 4.97 -58.07
C ALA A 252 31.42 5.19 -56.89
N ALA A 253 32.67 4.92 -57.14
CA ALA A 253 33.90 5.61 -56.75
C ALA A 253 34.01 6.23 -55.32
N ALA A 254 35.00 5.75 -54.58
CA ALA A 254 35.56 6.36 -53.41
C ALA A 254 36.38 7.62 -53.71
N PRO A 255 36.30 8.66 -52.91
CA PRO A 255 37.36 9.63 -52.76
C PRO A 255 38.14 9.46 -51.46
N SER A 256 39.43 9.69 -51.60
CA SER A 256 40.56 9.58 -50.70
C SER A 256 40.34 10.16 -49.29
N ALA A 257 40.87 9.45 -48.33
CA ALA A 257 40.98 9.83 -46.93
C ALA A 257 41.87 11.08 -46.74
N SER A 258 41.28 12.17 -46.28
CA SER A 258 41.98 13.21 -45.54
C SER A 258 41.69 13.00 -44.03
N LYS A 259 42.77 12.86 -43.25
CA LYS A 259 42.75 12.74 -41.78
C LYS A 259 42.05 13.96 -41.19
N PRO A 260 41.01 13.80 -40.34
CA PRO A 260 40.49 14.91 -39.59
C PRO A 260 41.48 15.25 -38.42
N THR A 261 41.96 16.46 -38.42
CA THR A 261 42.65 17.08 -37.32
C THR A 261 41.76 17.02 -36.08
N ARG A 262 42.24 16.34 -35.06
CA ARG A 262 41.58 16.20 -33.77
C ARG A 262 41.57 17.57 -33.08
N VAL A 263 40.51 18.35 -33.25
CA VAL A 263 40.23 19.49 -32.43
C VAL A 263 39.88 18.93 -31.06
N ALA A 264 40.76 19.10 -30.10
CA ALA A 264 40.48 18.82 -28.70
C ALA A 264 39.29 19.73 -28.29
N ARG A 265 38.08 19.11 -28.24
CA ARG A 265 36.96 19.71 -27.57
C ARG A 265 37.32 19.72 -26.09
N SER A 266 37.67 20.87 -25.57
CA SER A 266 37.72 21.13 -24.14
C SER A 266 36.37 20.69 -23.56
N LEU A 267 36.41 19.65 -22.72
CA LEU A 267 35.28 19.31 -21.87
C LEU A 267 34.90 20.54 -21.08
N PRO A 268 33.60 20.86 -20.91
CA PRO A 268 33.23 21.92 -20.00
C PRO A 268 33.89 21.64 -18.65
N GLU A 269 34.60 22.59 -18.08
CA GLU A 269 35.05 22.52 -16.69
C GLU A 269 33.85 22.24 -15.83
N GLU A 270 33.81 21.04 -15.25
CA GLU A 270 32.86 20.69 -14.17
C GLU A 270 33.12 21.72 -13.06
N GLN A 271 32.21 22.68 -12.94
CA GLN A 271 32.16 23.56 -11.76
C GLN A 271 32.13 22.61 -10.55
N PRO A 272 32.95 22.86 -9.51
CA PRO A 272 32.92 22.07 -8.30
C PRO A 272 31.51 22.18 -7.72
N HIS A 273 30.70 21.11 -7.92
CA HIS A 273 29.41 21.00 -7.29
C HIS A 273 29.63 21.09 -5.78
N ALA A 274 28.83 21.94 -5.12
CA ALA A 274 28.77 21.98 -3.67
C ALA A 274 28.63 20.54 -3.13
N PRO A 275 29.25 20.20 -1.97
CA PRO A 275 29.23 18.83 -1.46
C PRO A 275 27.77 18.38 -1.27
N GLY A 276 27.26 17.65 -2.25
CA GLY A 276 25.91 17.12 -2.28
C GLY A 276 25.85 15.75 -1.62
N TRP A 277 24.65 15.25 -1.39
CA TRP A 277 24.43 13.91 -0.92
C TRP A 277 24.26 12.93 -2.08
N ARG A 278 24.74 11.69 -1.90
CA ARG A 278 24.56 10.60 -2.84
C ARG A 278 23.94 9.42 -2.14
N LEU A 279 22.89 8.84 -2.73
CA LEU A 279 22.17 7.71 -2.18
C LEU A 279 22.50 6.40 -2.90
N TYR A 280 22.54 5.32 -2.12
CA TYR A 280 22.85 3.96 -2.56
C TYR A 280 21.95 2.98 -1.82
N GLY A 281 21.41 1.99 -2.52
CA GLY A 281 20.61 0.91 -1.93
C GLY A 281 19.31 0.68 -2.67
N GLU A 282 18.40 -0.01 -2.01
CA GLU A 282 17.08 -0.27 -2.57
C GLU A 282 16.01 -0.29 -1.48
N VAL A 283 14.78 0.03 -1.90
CA VAL A 283 13.57 -0.05 -1.09
C VAL A 283 12.49 -0.75 -1.89
N ASP A 284 11.86 -1.75 -1.30
CA ASP A 284 10.72 -2.46 -1.88
C ASP A 284 9.38 -1.91 -1.34
N GLN A 285 8.31 -2.20 -2.06
CA GLN A 285 6.93 -1.90 -1.67
C GLN A 285 6.66 -0.40 -1.43
N VAL A 286 7.35 0.46 -2.16
CA VAL A 286 7.12 1.91 -2.10
C VAL A 286 5.78 2.22 -2.79
N LEU A 287 4.82 2.73 -2.04
CA LEU A 287 3.51 3.13 -2.54
C LEU A 287 3.68 4.26 -3.57
N ASP A 288 3.04 4.10 -4.73
CA ASP A 288 3.11 5.03 -5.89
C ASP A 288 4.53 5.32 -6.40
N GLY A 289 5.56 4.62 -5.88
CA GLY A 289 6.96 4.89 -6.17
C GLY A 289 7.38 4.76 -7.63
N HIS A 290 6.59 4.05 -8.46
CA HIS A 290 6.87 3.88 -9.88
C HIS A 290 6.55 5.13 -10.71
N SER A 291 5.60 5.94 -10.28
CA SER A 291 5.05 7.07 -11.04
C SER A 291 5.19 8.43 -10.35
N ALA A 292 5.49 8.47 -9.07
CA ALA A 292 5.63 9.73 -8.33
C ALA A 292 6.70 10.65 -8.95
N ASP A 293 6.41 11.95 -8.99
CA ASP A 293 7.34 12.99 -9.51
C ASP A 293 8.51 13.23 -8.55
N LEU A 294 8.27 12.99 -7.24
CA LEU A 294 9.25 13.19 -6.18
C LEU A 294 9.24 11.97 -5.24
N LEU A 295 10.43 11.50 -4.89
CA LEU A 295 10.61 10.51 -3.83
C LEU A 295 11.19 11.17 -2.59
N LEU A 296 10.56 10.96 -1.43
CA LEU A 296 11.15 11.26 -0.13
C LEU A 296 11.77 9.98 0.41
N VAL A 297 13.09 9.90 0.41
CA VAL A 297 13.85 8.69 0.71
C VAL A 297 14.43 8.76 2.10
N ALA A 298 14.10 7.78 2.96
CA ALA A 298 14.77 7.61 4.24
C ALA A 298 16.11 6.86 4.02
N ALA A 299 17.20 7.44 4.47
CA ALA A 299 18.51 6.85 4.33
C ALA A 299 19.37 7.01 5.58
N HIS A 300 20.28 6.05 5.81
CA HIS A 300 21.25 6.10 6.90
C HIS A 300 22.47 6.91 6.48
N ALA A 301 22.83 7.90 7.31
CA ALA A 301 24.02 8.71 7.17
C ALA A 301 24.97 8.47 8.35
N GLY A 302 26.29 8.39 8.07
CA GLY A 302 27.32 8.15 9.08
C GLY A 302 27.81 6.69 9.13
N GLY A 303 28.83 6.44 9.99
CA GLY A 303 29.36 5.11 10.23
C GLY A 303 28.52 4.32 11.23
N PHE A 304 28.75 3.00 11.33
CA PHE A 304 27.94 2.06 12.12
C PHE A 304 27.63 2.52 13.56
N ALA A 305 28.60 3.12 14.25
CA ALA A 305 28.42 3.59 15.63
C ALA A 305 27.71 4.94 15.76
N ARG A 306 27.55 5.69 14.68
CA ARG A 306 26.94 7.04 14.64
C ARG A 306 25.95 7.16 13.50
N SER A 307 25.34 6.07 13.10
CA SER A 307 24.32 6.07 12.04
C SER A 307 23.07 6.81 12.53
N ARG A 308 22.59 7.72 11.70
CA ARG A 308 21.34 8.42 11.91
C ARG A 308 20.48 8.34 10.64
N THR A 309 19.18 8.34 10.79
CA THR A 309 18.25 8.37 9.68
C THR A 309 17.98 9.81 9.29
N LEU A 310 18.16 10.12 8.01
CA LEU A 310 17.82 11.41 7.39
C LEU A 310 16.84 11.17 6.24
N LEU A 311 16.12 12.22 5.85
CA LEU A 311 15.19 12.21 4.72
C LEU A 311 15.76 13.01 3.57
N PHE A 312 15.66 12.47 2.36
CA PHE A 312 16.22 13.06 1.15
C PHE A 312 15.18 13.19 0.06
N LEU A 313 15.16 14.35 -0.58
CA LEU A 313 14.35 14.63 -1.76
C LEU A 313 15.09 14.12 -3.01
N VAL A 314 14.43 13.29 -3.80
CA VAL A 314 14.97 12.71 -5.04
C VAL A 314 13.94 12.90 -6.15
N PRO A 315 14.25 13.65 -7.22
CA PRO A 315 13.39 13.75 -8.39
C PRO A 315 13.11 12.37 -9.00
N GLY A 316 11.90 12.17 -9.51
CA GLY A 316 11.48 10.88 -10.06
C GLY A 316 12.25 10.45 -11.32
N ASP A 317 12.92 11.37 -11.99
CA ASP A 317 13.75 11.18 -13.18
C ASP A 317 15.26 11.28 -12.89
N ALA A 318 15.67 11.30 -11.61
CA ALA A 318 17.06 11.47 -11.22
C ALA A 318 17.98 10.39 -11.85
N PRO A 319 19.16 10.78 -12.38
CA PRO A 319 20.13 9.81 -12.91
C PRO A 319 20.55 8.78 -11.86
N GLY A 320 20.55 7.51 -12.25
CA GLY A 320 20.89 6.38 -11.37
C GLY A 320 19.71 5.84 -10.54
N LEU A 321 18.53 6.48 -10.63
CA LEU A 321 17.29 5.98 -10.05
C LEU A 321 16.63 4.97 -11.00
N VAL A 322 16.31 3.79 -10.49
CA VAL A 322 15.53 2.77 -11.22
C VAL A 322 14.30 2.45 -10.41
N ARG A 323 13.13 2.56 -11.04
CA ARG A 323 11.82 2.31 -10.42
C ARG A 323 11.10 1.22 -11.20
N THR A 324 10.74 0.13 -10.52
CA THR A 324 10.05 -0.99 -11.14
C THR A 324 8.73 -1.23 -10.44
N ARG A 325 7.61 -1.09 -11.15
CA ARG A 325 6.28 -1.41 -10.63
C ARG A 325 6.24 -2.88 -10.24
N GLN A 326 5.81 -3.18 -9.03
CA GLN A 326 5.64 -4.53 -8.51
C GLN A 326 4.21 -5.01 -8.74
N ARG A 327 4.06 -6.31 -8.98
CA ARG A 327 2.74 -6.94 -9.01
C ARG A 327 2.28 -7.11 -7.57
N ALA A 328 1.25 -6.38 -7.19
CA ALA A 328 0.61 -6.47 -5.89
C ALA A 328 -0.70 -7.25 -5.98
N LEU A 329 -1.15 -7.80 -4.85
CA LEU A 329 -2.46 -8.45 -4.75
C LEU A 329 -3.58 -7.44 -5.01
N ASP A 330 -3.46 -6.25 -4.41
CA ASP A 330 -4.34 -5.11 -4.67
C ASP A 330 -3.71 -4.20 -5.73
N ALA A 331 -4.28 -4.23 -6.93
CA ALA A 331 -3.83 -3.39 -8.03
C ALA A 331 -4.19 -1.91 -7.85
N THR A 332 -5.19 -1.60 -6.99
CA THR A 332 -5.64 -0.24 -6.73
C THR A 332 -4.72 0.53 -5.76
N ARG A 333 -3.68 -0.15 -5.24
CA ARG A 333 -2.61 0.43 -4.40
C ARG A 333 -1.25 0.02 -4.96
N PRO A 334 -0.82 0.65 -6.06
CA PRO A 334 0.39 0.27 -6.77
C PRO A 334 1.64 0.46 -5.91
N GLN A 335 2.56 -0.47 -6.03
CA GLN A 335 3.81 -0.52 -5.30
C GLN A 335 4.99 -0.59 -6.27
N ALA A 336 6.15 -0.14 -5.84
CA ALA A 336 7.37 -0.19 -6.62
C ALA A 336 8.57 -0.65 -5.80
N ARG A 337 9.50 -1.29 -6.50
CA ARG A 337 10.89 -1.37 -6.09
C ARG A 337 11.63 -0.14 -6.59
N VAL A 338 12.33 0.52 -5.69
CA VAL A 338 13.13 1.72 -5.95
C VAL A 338 14.60 1.37 -5.69
N GLN A 339 15.44 1.45 -6.72
CA GLN A 339 16.87 1.22 -6.64
C GLN A 339 17.63 2.52 -6.87
N LEU A 340 18.59 2.79 -6.02
CA LEU A 340 19.40 4.02 -6.00
C LEU A 340 20.86 3.65 -6.22
N ARG A 341 21.44 4.11 -7.32
CA ARG A 341 22.83 3.84 -7.72
C ARG A 341 23.56 5.16 -7.93
N HIS A 342 24.20 5.68 -6.87
CA HIS A 342 24.87 6.95 -6.90
C HIS A 342 23.94 8.13 -7.24
N VAL A 343 22.71 8.11 -6.72
CA VAL A 343 21.68 9.12 -7.01
C VAL A 343 21.96 10.38 -6.23
N GLU A 344 21.96 11.51 -6.92
CA GLU A 344 22.05 12.83 -6.29
C GLU A 344 20.75 13.12 -5.53
N ALA A 345 20.89 13.67 -4.31
CA ALA A 345 19.77 13.92 -3.44
C ALA A 345 19.95 15.19 -2.62
N GLU A 346 18.87 15.91 -2.39
CA GLU A 346 18.80 17.06 -1.50
C GLU A 346 18.33 16.62 -0.13
N LEU A 347 19.01 17.06 0.93
CA LEU A 347 18.58 16.83 2.30
C LEU A 347 17.27 17.59 2.59
N LEU A 348 16.26 16.93 3.15
CA LEU A 348 15.07 17.60 3.66
C LEU A 348 15.40 18.28 5.00
N GLY A 349 15.26 19.59 5.05
CA GLY A 349 15.61 20.38 6.23
C GLY A 349 17.11 20.52 6.43
N ASP A 350 17.51 20.67 7.68
CA ASP A 350 18.89 20.86 8.09
C ASP A 350 19.49 19.59 8.71
N ASP A 351 20.83 19.48 8.65
CA ASP A 351 21.56 18.28 9.14
C ASP A 351 21.64 18.23 10.67
N ASP A 352 21.48 19.35 11.35
CA ASP A 352 21.70 19.48 12.79
C ASP A 352 20.39 19.43 13.61
N GLY A 353 20.26 18.40 14.44
CA GLY A 353 19.27 18.35 15.52
C GLY A 353 17.82 18.02 15.13
N THR A 354 17.55 17.69 13.88
CA THR A 354 16.18 17.40 13.42
C THR A 354 15.70 16.03 13.91
N ASP A 355 14.56 15.98 14.61
CA ASP A 355 13.92 14.74 15.07
C ASP A 355 13.14 14.06 13.92
N VAL A 356 13.90 13.46 12.99
CA VAL A 356 13.33 12.74 11.84
C VAL A 356 12.47 11.55 12.28
N LEU A 357 12.92 10.78 13.28
CA LEU A 357 12.20 9.59 13.74
C LEU A 357 10.88 9.98 14.44
N GLY A 358 10.89 11.03 15.22
CA GLY A 358 9.67 11.55 15.83
C GLY A 358 8.69 12.11 14.79
N ALA A 359 9.18 12.80 13.76
CA ALA A 359 8.34 13.28 12.66
C ALA A 359 7.72 12.11 11.87
N LEU A 360 8.50 11.08 11.53
CA LEU A 360 7.99 9.86 10.90
C LEU A 360 6.94 9.16 11.77
N ALA A 361 7.16 9.07 13.08
CA ALA A 361 6.21 8.45 14.00
C ALA A 361 4.89 9.23 14.11
N ARG A 362 4.95 10.58 14.13
CA ARG A 362 3.75 11.44 14.10
C ARG A 362 2.98 11.29 12.79
N THR A 363 3.70 11.38 11.66
CA THR A 363 3.11 11.19 10.33
C THR A 363 2.49 9.81 10.19
N GLY A 364 3.17 8.77 10.70
CA GLY A 364 2.67 7.40 10.68
C GLY A 364 1.37 7.22 11.47
N ASP A 365 1.24 7.84 12.65
CA ASP A 365 0.01 7.78 13.44
C ASP A 365 -1.15 8.52 12.74
N THR A 366 -0.87 9.68 12.16
CA THR A 366 -1.83 10.42 11.32
C THR A 366 -2.26 9.58 10.11
N ALA A 367 -1.31 8.96 9.41
CA ALA A 367 -1.59 8.10 8.28
C ALA A 367 -2.41 6.87 8.69
N ALA A 368 -2.13 6.27 9.86
CA ALA A 368 -2.93 5.19 10.40
C ALA A 368 -4.38 5.61 10.68
N THR A 369 -4.58 6.83 11.19
CA THR A 369 -5.92 7.40 11.40
C THR A 369 -6.67 7.56 10.07
N VAL A 370 -6.03 8.10 9.05
CA VAL A 370 -6.61 8.26 7.71
C VAL A 370 -6.95 6.90 7.08
N LEU A 371 -6.02 5.94 7.16
CA LEU A 371 -6.23 4.56 6.68
C LEU A 371 -7.34 3.84 7.43
N ALA A 372 -7.53 4.11 8.73
CA ALA A 372 -8.64 3.55 9.49
C ALA A 372 -9.99 4.04 8.93
N CYS A 373 -10.12 5.32 8.61
CA CYS A 373 -11.33 5.86 7.98
C CYS A 373 -11.52 5.30 6.55
N GLU A 374 -10.46 5.19 5.76
CA GLU A 374 -10.52 4.56 4.43
C GLU A 374 -11.01 3.11 4.51
N ALA A 375 -10.47 2.32 5.45
CA ALA A 375 -10.88 0.94 5.68
C ALA A 375 -12.34 0.82 6.13
N VAL A 376 -12.81 1.74 6.97
CA VAL A 376 -14.23 1.85 7.37
C VAL A 376 -15.11 2.12 6.16
N GLY A 377 -14.72 3.04 5.28
CA GLY A 377 -15.44 3.33 4.04
C GLY A 377 -15.55 2.11 3.12
N ALA A 378 -14.44 1.38 2.95
CA ALA A 378 -14.42 0.16 2.16
C ALA A 378 -15.32 -0.94 2.78
N ALA A 379 -15.25 -1.17 4.10
CA ALA A 379 -16.06 -2.15 4.81
C ALA A 379 -17.56 -1.81 4.73
N ASP A 380 -17.91 -0.53 4.84
CA ASP A 380 -19.28 -0.03 4.73
C ASP A 380 -19.87 -0.33 3.34
N ARG A 381 -19.10 -0.07 2.29
CA ARG A 381 -19.52 -0.37 0.92
C ARG A 381 -19.71 -1.87 0.67
N VAL A 382 -18.81 -2.71 1.19
CA VAL A 382 -18.96 -4.17 1.08
C VAL A 382 -20.23 -4.65 1.76
N LEU A 383 -20.50 -4.17 2.98
CA LEU A 383 -21.71 -4.53 3.71
C LEU A 383 -22.97 -4.10 2.96
N GLU A 384 -23.02 -2.85 2.48
CA GLU A 384 -24.11 -2.29 1.71
C GLU A 384 -24.40 -3.13 0.44
N MET A 385 -23.37 -3.38 -0.37
CA MET A 385 -23.44 -4.19 -1.58
C MET A 385 -23.92 -5.63 -1.30
N THR A 386 -23.42 -6.22 -0.21
CA THR A 386 -23.81 -7.57 0.19
C THR A 386 -25.25 -7.63 0.63
N VAL A 387 -25.72 -6.64 1.41
CA VAL A 387 -27.13 -6.53 1.82
C VAL A 387 -28.06 -6.38 0.62
N GLU A 388 -27.68 -5.55 -0.36
CA GLU A 388 -28.44 -5.38 -1.61
C GLU A 388 -28.52 -6.70 -2.37
N TYR A 389 -27.41 -7.41 -2.53
CA TYR A 389 -27.38 -8.69 -3.22
C TYR A 389 -28.25 -9.76 -2.57
N VAL A 390 -28.16 -9.97 -1.25
CA VAL A 390 -28.91 -11.03 -0.56
C VAL A 390 -30.42 -10.74 -0.48
N LYS A 391 -30.83 -9.48 -0.64
CA LYS A 391 -32.25 -9.09 -0.78
C LYS A 391 -32.83 -9.48 -2.13
N GLN A 392 -32.00 -9.51 -3.17
CA GLN A 392 -32.43 -9.78 -4.55
C GLN A 392 -32.24 -11.25 -4.94
N ARG A 393 -31.18 -11.91 -4.42
CA ARG A 393 -30.86 -13.30 -4.75
C ARG A 393 -31.85 -14.25 -4.11
N GLU A 394 -32.54 -15.05 -4.93
CA GLU A 394 -33.48 -16.07 -4.45
C GLU A 394 -32.87 -17.47 -4.50
N GLN A 395 -33.11 -18.22 -3.46
CA GLN A 395 -32.85 -19.65 -3.33
C GLN A 395 -33.89 -20.28 -2.41
N PHE A 396 -34.25 -21.53 -2.65
CA PHE A 396 -35.28 -22.25 -1.86
C PHE A 396 -36.64 -21.50 -1.81
N GLY A 397 -36.99 -20.82 -2.92
CA GLY A 397 -38.26 -20.12 -3.08
C GLY A 397 -38.39 -18.78 -2.34
N ARG A 398 -37.29 -18.20 -1.87
CA ARG A 398 -37.28 -16.91 -1.19
C ARG A 398 -35.92 -16.21 -1.26
N PRO A 399 -35.85 -14.87 -1.03
CA PRO A 399 -34.58 -14.15 -0.94
C PRO A 399 -33.66 -14.76 0.12
N VAL A 400 -32.36 -14.95 -0.21
CA VAL A 400 -31.39 -15.55 0.71
C VAL A 400 -31.19 -14.72 1.97
N GLY A 401 -31.39 -13.40 1.90
CA GLY A 401 -31.38 -12.49 3.05
C GLY A 401 -32.52 -12.71 4.03
N SER A 402 -33.57 -13.52 3.68
CA SER A 402 -34.64 -13.86 4.60
C SER A 402 -34.24 -14.92 5.65
N PHE A 403 -33.14 -15.66 5.41
CA PHE A 403 -32.67 -16.69 6.35
C PHE A 403 -31.97 -16.05 7.56
N GLN A 404 -32.27 -16.53 8.76
CA GLN A 404 -31.72 -15.97 10.00
C GLN A 404 -30.19 -16.07 10.05
N ALA A 405 -29.61 -17.17 9.59
CA ALA A 405 -28.16 -17.33 9.54
C ALA A 405 -27.47 -16.24 8.73
N VAL A 406 -28.07 -15.81 7.60
CA VAL A 406 -27.55 -14.71 6.77
C VAL A 406 -27.69 -13.37 7.50
N LYS A 407 -28.86 -13.14 8.12
CA LYS A 407 -29.13 -11.90 8.88
C LYS A 407 -28.16 -11.74 10.04
N HIS A 408 -27.89 -12.81 10.81
CA HIS A 408 -27.01 -12.76 11.96
C HIS A 408 -25.56 -12.46 11.52
N ARG A 409 -25.06 -13.11 10.47
CA ARG A 409 -23.72 -12.82 9.92
C ARG A 409 -23.56 -11.35 9.51
N LEU A 410 -24.56 -10.80 8.81
CA LEU A 410 -24.53 -9.40 8.39
C LEU A 410 -24.68 -8.42 9.59
N ALA A 411 -25.44 -8.81 10.62
CA ALA A 411 -25.54 -8.04 11.85
C ALA A 411 -24.20 -8.00 12.62
N ASP A 412 -23.49 -9.14 12.68
CA ASP A 412 -22.16 -9.22 13.30
C ASP A 412 -21.14 -8.34 12.55
N VAL A 413 -21.15 -8.35 11.21
CA VAL A 413 -20.34 -7.43 10.39
C VAL A 413 -20.69 -5.98 10.68
N TYR A 414 -22.00 -5.65 10.76
CA TYR A 414 -22.45 -4.30 11.06
C TYR A 414 -21.95 -3.80 12.42
N VAL A 415 -22.03 -4.65 13.48
CA VAL A 415 -21.54 -4.29 14.82
C VAL A 415 -20.04 -4.03 14.81
N GLN A 416 -19.25 -4.89 14.16
CA GLN A 416 -17.81 -4.70 14.04
C GLN A 416 -17.47 -3.40 13.27
N LEU A 417 -18.19 -3.12 12.20
CA LEU A 417 -18.02 -1.89 11.41
C LEU A 417 -18.33 -0.65 12.24
N GLN A 418 -19.41 -0.64 13.04
CA GLN A 418 -19.75 0.51 13.89
C GLN A 418 -18.71 0.73 14.99
N ALA A 419 -18.15 -0.34 15.56
CA ALA A 419 -17.05 -0.23 16.52
C ALA A 419 -15.79 0.35 15.86
N ALA A 420 -15.45 -0.11 14.66
CA ALA A 420 -14.31 0.41 13.89
C ALA A 420 -14.51 1.88 13.49
N ARG A 421 -15.73 2.24 13.06
CA ARG A 421 -16.08 3.64 12.73
C ARG A 421 -15.92 4.56 13.94
N SER A 422 -16.40 4.14 15.09
CA SER A 422 -16.26 4.91 16.34
C SER A 422 -14.79 5.11 16.72
N ALA A 423 -13.97 4.06 16.58
CA ALA A 423 -12.54 4.15 16.85
C ALA A 423 -11.82 5.08 15.86
N ALA A 424 -12.13 4.97 14.55
CA ALA A 424 -11.54 5.79 13.51
C ALA A 424 -11.88 7.28 13.67
N TYR A 425 -13.14 7.60 13.97
CA TYR A 425 -13.59 8.98 14.19
C TYR A 425 -13.02 9.57 15.48
N PHE A 426 -12.90 8.76 16.53
CA PHE A 426 -12.22 9.19 17.74
C PHE A 426 -10.73 9.48 17.48
N ALA A 427 -10.05 8.63 16.70
CA ALA A 427 -8.67 8.86 16.33
C ALA A 427 -8.49 10.13 15.48
N ALA A 428 -9.40 10.39 14.54
CA ALA A 428 -9.40 11.58 13.71
C ALA A 428 -9.59 12.85 14.55
N TRP A 429 -10.50 12.81 15.54
CA TRP A 429 -10.68 13.90 16.49
C TRP A 429 -9.45 14.07 17.39
N ALA A 430 -8.90 12.98 17.94
CA ALA A 430 -7.76 13.02 18.85
C ALA A 430 -6.48 13.53 18.17
N ALA A 431 -6.30 13.26 16.89
CA ALA A 431 -5.14 13.75 16.13
C ALA A 431 -5.02 15.29 16.12
N VAL A 432 -6.14 16.00 16.35
CA VAL A 432 -6.19 17.47 16.39
C VAL A 432 -6.25 18.02 17.82
N HIS A 433 -6.92 17.30 18.74
CA HIS A 433 -7.27 17.82 20.06
C HIS A 433 -6.49 17.16 21.21
N ASP A 434 -5.82 16.06 20.96
CA ASP A 434 -5.15 15.25 21.97
C ASP A 434 -3.79 14.80 21.45
N GLU A 435 -2.76 14.88 22.30
CA GLU A 435 -1.41 14.41 21.95
C GLU A 435 -1.29 12.87 21.95
N ARG A 436 -2.32 12.15 22.37
CA ARG A 436 -2.34 10.69 22.38
C ARG A 436 -2.33 10.13 20.96
N ARG A 437 -1.38 9.25 20.70
CA ARG A 437 -1.23 8.57 19.42
C ARG A 437 -2.03 7.28 19.43
N ILE A 438 -3.23 7.31 18.88
CA ILE A 438 -4.17 6.19 18.85
C ILE A 438 -4.54 5.71 17.43
N GLY A 439 -3.96 6.34 16.41
CA GLY A 439 -4.22 6.00 15.01
C GLY A 439 -3.94 4.52 14.72
N GLY A 440 -2.83 3.97 15.24
CA GLY A 440 -2.51 2.55 15.08
C GLY A 440 -3.54 1.60 15.70
N LEU A 441 -4.13 1.95 16.84
CA LEU A 441 -5.18 1.15 17.47
C LEU A 441 -6.50 1.20 16.68
N ALA A 442 -6.86 2.39 16.19
CA ALA A 442 -8.02 2.56 15.32
C ALA A 442 -7.86 1.79 14.01
N LEU A 443 -6.67 1.84 13.41
CA LEU A 443 -6.34 1.08 12.22
C LEU A 443 -6.45 -0.43 12.45
N ALA A 444 -5.95 -0.95 13.57
CA ALA A 444 -6.07 -2.37 13.90
C ALA A 444 -7.53 -2.83 13.92
N GLN A 445 -8.42 -2.02 14.50
CA GLN A 445 -9.85 -2.33 14.55
C GLN A 445 -10.51 -2.23 13.17
N ALA A 446 -10.12 -1.23 12.37
CA ALA A 446 -10.67 -1.02 11.03
C ALA A 446 -10.23 -2.11 10.04
N LEU A 447 -8.97 -2.55 10.09
CA LEU A 447 -8.47 -3.66 9.26
C LEU A 447 -9.20 -4.97 9.55
N GLU A 448 -9.49 -5.29 10.81
CA GLU A 448 -10.26 -6.48 11.16
C GLU A 448 -11.72 -6.39 10.69
N ALA A 449 -12.36 -5.23 10.83
CA ALA A 449 -13.70 -5.01 10.33
C ALA A 449 -13.77 -5.14 8.81
N LEU A 450 -12.82 -4.54 8.08
CA LEU A 450 -12.73 -4.64 6.63
C LEU A 450 -12.48 -6.08 6.19
N ARG A 451 -11.56 -6.80 6.83
CA ARG A 451 -11.27 -8.21 6.54
C ARG A 451 -12.52 -9.08 6.72
N THR A 452 -13.24 -8.88 7.83
CA THR A 452 -14.46 -9.65 8.10
C THR A 452 -15.57 -9.31 7.10
N ALA A 453 -15.80 -8.02 6.82
CA ALA A 453 -16.80 -7.59 5.85
C ALA A 453 -16.48 -8.13 4.44
N ALA A 454 -15.23 -8.06 4.01
CA ALA A 454 -14.81 -8.55 2.70
C ALA A 454 -14.94 -10.08 2.57
N ALA A 455 -14.55 -10.84 3.60
CA ALA A 455 -14.70 -12.29 3.62
C ALA A 455 -16.17 -12.73 3.58
N GLU A 456 -17.02 -12.09 4.39
CA GLU A 456 -18.47 -12.35 4.40
C GLU A 456 -19.11 -11.91 3.07
N GLY A 457 -18.65 -10.78 2.52
CA GLY A 457 -19.07 -10.32 1.20
C GLY A 457 -18.84 -11.38 0.12
N ILE A 458 -17.62 -11.91 0.00
CA ILE A 458 -17.31 -13.00 -0.93
C ILE A 458 -18.21 -14.21 -0.66
N GLN A 459 -18.31 -14.64 0.59
CA GLN A 459 -19.08 -15.84 0.96
C GLN A 459 -20.55 -15.72 0.59
N LEU A 460 -21.17 -14.56 0.84
CA LEU A 460 -22.61 -14.36 0.63
C LEU A 460 -22.97 -14.08 -0.84
N HIS A 461 -22.02 -13.55 -1.64
CA HIS A 461 -22.17 -13.48 -3.10
C HIS A 461 -21.99 -14.86 -3.77
N GLY A 462 -21.30 -15.79 -3.12
CA GLY A 462 -20.99 -17.11 -3.68
C GLY A 462 -20.05 -17.02 -4.88
N GLY A 463 -20.26 -17.87 -5.90
CA GLY A 463 -19.35 -17.97 -7.05
C GLY A 463 -19.09 -16.65 -7.76
N ILE A 464 -20.07 -15.77 -7.91
CA ILE A 464 -19.89 -14.49 -8.59
C ILE A 464 -18.94 -13.55 -7.84
N GLY A 465 -18.90 -13.59 -6.50
CA GLY A 465 -18.02 -12.76 -5.69
C GLY A 465 -16.53 -12.97 -5.97
N PHE A 466 -16.15 -14.13 -6.53
CA PHE A 466 -14.78 -14.47 -6.90
C PHE A 466 -14.44 -14.17 -8.37
N THR A 467 -15.42 -13.81 -9.18
CA THR A 467 -15.20 -13.52 -10.60
C THR A 467 -14.72 -12.09 -10.83
N TRP A 468 -14.09 -11.84 -11.97
CA TRP A 468 -13.70 -10.49 -12.38
C TRP A 468 -14.89 -9.58 -12.73
N GLU A 469 -16.08 -10.16 -12.89
CA GLU A 469 -17.31 -9.44 -13.21
C GLU A 469 -17.84 -8.65 -12.01
N HIS A 470 -17.53 -9.12 -10.78
CA HIS A 470 -18.04 -8.52 -9.54
C HIS A 470 -16.95 -7.77 -8.76
N GLU A 471 -17.30 -6.64 -8.16
CA GLU A 471 -16.34 -5.80 -7.42
C GLU A 471 -15.93 -6.36 -6.04
N ALA A 472 -16.67 -7.31 -5.45
CA ALA A 472 -16.38 -7.86 -4.12
C ALA A 472 -14.95 -8.37 -3.96
N GLN A 473 -14.38 -8.99 -5.02
CA GLN A 473 -13.02 -9.49 -5.01
C GLN A 473 -11.96 -8.39 -4.88
N LEU A 474 -12.27 -7.16 -5.31
CA LEU A 474 -11.35 -6.01 -5.18
C LEU A 474 -11.23 -5.59 -3.71
N TYR A 475 -12.34 -5.54 -2.99
CA TYR A 475 -12.33 -5.24 -1.55
C TYR A 475 -11.65 -6.33 -0.73
N PHE A 476 -11.80 -7.59 -1.11
CA PHE A 476 -11.09 -8.70 -0.46
C PHE A 476 -9.57 -8.59 -0.66
N LYS A 477 -9.13 -8.24 -1.85
CA LYS A 477 -7.72 -8.00 -2.16
C LYS A 477 -7.17 -6.78 -1.42
N ARG A 478 -7.94 -5.69 -1.35
CA ARG A 478 -7.59 -4.49 -0.58
C ARG A 478 -7.44 -4.82 0.90
N ALA A 479 -8.40 -5.52 1.51
CA ALA A 479 -8.36 -5.91 2.91
C ALA A 479 -7.10 -6.71 3.25
N THR A 480 -6.77 -7.70 2.42
CA THR A 480 -5.56 -8.52 2.59
C THR A 480 -4.28 -7.72 2.38
N ALA A 481 -4.23 -6.88 1.36
CA ALA A 481 -3.05 -6.06 1.08
C ALA A 481 -2.79 -5.02 2.18
N ASP A 482 -3.82 -4.37 2.68
CA ASP A 482 -3.70 -3.38 3.75
C ASP A 482 -3.23 -4.02 5.08
N GLU A 483 -3.70 -5.24 5.39
CA GLU A 483 -3.21 -6.00 6.54
C GLU A 483 -1.72 -6.32 6.43
N LEU A 484 -1.23 -6.64 5.23
CA LEU A 484 0.18 -6.93 4.98
C LEU A 484 1.07 -5.68 4.98
N LEU A 485 0.58 -4.56 4.44
CA LEU A 485 1.34 -3.32 4.30
C LEU A 485 1.39 -2.49 5.58
N PHE A 486 0.27 -2.41 6.29
CA PHE A 486 0.10 -1.49 7.41
C PHE A 486 -0.10 -2.19 8.74
N GLY A 487 -0.34 -3.50 8.74
CA GLY A 487 -0.57 -4.32 9.91
C GLY A 487 0.60 -5.26 10.19
N PRO A 488 0.33 -6.48 10.63
CA PRO A 488 -1.01 -7.00 11.00
C PRO A 488 -1.59 -6.37 12.27
N ALA A 489 -2.90 -6.47 12.46
CA ALA A 489 -3.63 -5.85 13.58
C ALA A 489 -3.04 -6.15 14.97
N HIS A 490 -2.53 -7.38 15.20
CA HIS A 490 -1.92 -7.73 16.48
C HIS A 490 -0.63 -6.95 16.78
N ARG A 491 0.19 -6.63 15.76
CA ARG A 491 1.39 -5.78 15.94
C ARG A 491 1.03 -4.34 16.26
N LEU A 492 0.01 -3.80 15.59
CA LEU A 492 -0.49 -2.46 15.89
C LEU A 492 -1.02 -2.36 17.33
N ARG A 493 -1.72 -3.41 17.81
CA ARG A 493 -2.18 -3.48 19.20
C ARG A 493 -1.04 -3.61 20.18
N ALA A 494 -0.03 -4.44 19.89
CA ALA A 494 1.17 -4.56 20.73
C ALA A 494 1.89 -3.21 20.85
N HIS A 495 2.10 -2.52 19.73
CA HIS A 495 2.70 -1.19 19.73
C HIS A 495 1.90 -0.18 20.58
N ALA A 496 0.57 -0.19 20.46
CA ALA A 496 -0.30 0.68 21.24
C ALA A 496 -0.23 0.35 22.74
N ALA A 497 -0.16 -0.93 23.10
CA ALA A 497 -0.02 -1.38 24.49
C ALA A 497 1.33 -0.96 25.09
N ASP A 498 2.42 -1.07 24.31
CA ASP A 498 3.76 -0.62 24.72
C ASP A 498 3.79 0.91 24.89
N ALA A 499 3.21 1.65 23.95
CA ALA A 499 3.12 3.11 24.01
C ALA A 499 2.30 3.59 25.21
N ALA A 500 1.27 2.84 25.60
CA ALA A 500 0.44 3.10 26.77
C ALA A 500 1.04 2.54 28.08
N ARG A 501 2.18 1.85 28.03
CA ARG A 501 2.84 1.20 29.18
C ARG A 501 1.92 0.25 29.94
N LEU A 502 1.00 -0.43 29.25
CA LEU A 502 -0.03 -1.25 29.88
C LEU A 502 0.53 -2.43 30.69
N PHE A 503 1.71 -2.93 30.33
CA PHE A 503 2.34 -4.09 30.94
C PHE A 503 3.64 -3.75 31.69
N GLU A 504 4.03 -2.50 31.77
CA GLU A 504 5.11 -2.07 32.65
C GLU A 504 4.64 -2.22 34.10
N ARG A 505 5.38 -2.98 34.91
CA ARG A 505 5.15 -3.04 36.36
C ARG A 505 5.41 -1.64 36.92
N ALA A 506 4.42 -1.05 37.57
CA ALA A 506 4.66 0.10 38.42
C ALA A 506 5.79 -0.29 39.36
N GLU A 507 6.96 0.34 39.29
CA GLU A 507 7.97 0.23 40.32
C GLU A 507 7.32 0.77 41.61
N VAL A 508 6.92 -0.15 42.47
CA VAL A 508 6.49 0.21 43.84
C VAL A 508 7.76 0.72 44.51
N SER A 509 7.89 2.05 44.56
CA SER A 509 8.88 2.69 45.42
C SER A 509 8.60 2.27 46.85
N VAL A 510 9.45 1.38 47.38
CA VAL A 510 9.47 0.99 48.79
C VAL A 510 10.26 2.05 49.57
#